data_0df875d56cb32868a1784ba129f9dc20
#
_entry.id   0df875d56cb32868a1784ba129f9dc20
#
_cell.length_a   1.000
_cell.length_b   1.000
_cell.length_c   1.000
_cell.angle_alpha   90.00
_cell.angle_beta   90.00
_cell.angle_gamma   90.00
#
_symmetry.space_group_name_H-M   'P 1'
#
loop_
_entity.id
_entity.type
_entity.pdbx_description
1 polymer ?
#
loop_
_entity_poly.entity_id
_entity_poly.type
_entity_poly.pdbx_seq_one_letter_code
_entity_poly.pdbx_strand_id
1 'polypeptide(L)' 'MTSDALRANIDALEKMAEELELAARHARTAARHYSEKDIPRAGAHALATSGHMASAQALFNQVAAEHARHSTP' A
#
# COMPACT_ATOMS: atom_id res chain seq x y z
N MET A 1 -2.11 6.30 -24.37
CA MET A 1 -2.61 6.70 -23.03
C MET A 1 -2.83 8.20 -23.00
N THR A 2 -3.96 8.65 -22.52
CA THR A 2 -4.29 10.07 -22.43
C THR A 2 -3.53 10.78 -21.32
N SER A 3 -3.48 12.12 -21.36
CA SER A 3 -2.87 12.91 -20.28
C SER A 3 -3.57 12.67 -18.94
N ASP A 4 -4.90 12.52 -18.95
CA ASP A 4 -5.67 12.24 -17.72
C ASP A 4 -5.33 10.86 -17.17
N ALA A 5 -5.17 9.85 -18.03
CA ALA A 5 -4.78 8.52 -17.59
C ALA A 5 -3.36 8.48 -17.01
N LEU A 6 -2.43 9.23 -17.62
CA LEU A 6 -1.08 9.37 -17.10
C LEU A 6 -1.09 10.02 -15.71
N ARG A 7 -1.87 11.12 -15.56
CA ARG A 7 -1.98 11.81 -14.28
C ARG A 7 -2.59 10.88 -13.21
N ALA A 8 -3.64 10.14 -13.56
CA ALA A 8 -4.27 9.20 -12.64
C ALA A 8 -3.27 8.11 -12.17
N ASN A 9 -2.45 7.61 -13.09
CA ASN A 9 -1.44 6.61 -12.75
C ASN A 9 -0.34 7.18 -11.85
N ILE A 10 0.10 8.41 -12.11
CA ILE A 10 1.09 9.09 -11.28
C ILE A 10 0.55 9.25 -9.86
N ASP A 11 -0.67 9.77 -9.74
CA ASP A 11 -1.30 10.01 -8.43
C ASP A 11 -1.52 8.69 -7.67
N ALA A 12 -1.95 7.63 -8.36
CA ALA A 12 -2.14 6.32 -7.74
C ALA A 12 -0.82 5.76 -7.20
N LEU A 13 0.26 5.86 -7.98
CA LEU A 13 1.57 5.36 -7.56
C LEU A 13 2.14 6.18 -6.40
N GLU A 14 1.95 7.50 -6.39
CA GLU A 14 2.37 8.33 -5.27
C GLU A 14 1.63 7.98 -3.99
N LYS A 15 0.30 7.78 -4.07
CA LYS A 15 -0.50 7.34 -2.93
C LYS A 15 -0.11 5.93 -2.48
N MET A 16 0.18 5.05 -3.43
CA MET A 16 0.67 3.71 -3.12
C MET A 16 1.96 3.78 -2.30
N ALA A 17 2.89 4.64 -2.70
CA ALA A 17 4.14 4.82 -1.96
C ALA A 17 3.88 5.29 -0.52
N GLU A 18 2.95 6.25 -0.33
CA GLU A 18 2.57 6.73 1.00
C GLU A 18 1.99 5.59 1.86
N GLU A 19 1.11 4.77 1.29
CA GLU A 19 0.52 3.63 2.01
C GLU A 19 1.57 2.61 2.39
N LEU A 20 2.53 2.34 1.51
CA LEU A 20 3.62 1.40 1.80
C LEU A 20 4.56 1.95 2.89
N GLU A 21 4.79 3.26 2.92
CA GLU A 21 5.58 3.90 3.97
C GLU A 21 4.88 3.78 5.33
N LEU A 22 3.56 3.97 5.37
CA LEU A 22 2.77 3.77 6.57
C LEU A 22 2.78 2.31 7.01
N ALA A 23 2.64 1.37 6.08
CA ALA A 23 2.75 -0.06 6.37
C ALA A 23 4.11 -0.39 7.00
N ALA A 24 5.19 0.15 6.43
CA ALA A 24 6.54 -0.09 6.95
C ALA A 24 6.69 0.44 8.39
N ARG A 25 6.14 1.63 8.68
CA ARG A 25 6.20 2.20 10.04
C ARG A 25 5.45 1.34 11.04
N HIS A 26 4.24 0.90 10.69
CA HIS A 26 3.46 0.04 11.58
C HIS A 26 4.13 -1.34 11.77
N ALA A 27 4.74 -1.89 10.73
CA ALA A 27 5.47 -3.15 10.83
C ALA A 27 6.63 -3.05 11.81
N ARG A 28 7.41 -1.96 11.75
CA ARG A 28 8.52 -1.73 12.69
C ARG A 28 8.02 -1.56 14.13
N THR A 29 6.91 -0.85 14.30
CA THR A 29 6.29 -0.65 15.61
C THR A 29 5.78 -1.99 16.16
N ALA A 30 5.14 -2.82 15.34
CA ALA A 30 4.70 -4.14 15.75
C ALA A 30 5.88 -5.01 16.20
N ALA A 31 6.97 -5.01 15.44
CA ALA A 31 8.17 -5.75 15.79
C ALA A 31 8.74 -5.30 17.15
N ARG A 32 8.76 -4.00 17.41
CA ARG A 32 9.22 -3.45 18.69
C ARG A 32 8.33 -3.95 19.84
N HIS A 33 7.00 -3.87 19.68
CA HIS A 33 6.08 -4.34 20.71
C HIS A 33 6.22 -5.84 20.97
N TYR A 34 6.44 -6.65 19.92
CA TYR A 34 6.74 -8.07 20.13
C TYR A 34 8.03 -8.28 20.92
N SER A 35 9.07 -7.49 20.65
CA SER A 35 10.31 -7.60 21.40
C SER A 35 10.14 -7.21 22.86
N GLU A 36 9.17 -6.36 23.16
CA GLU A 36 8.79 -5.95 24.52
C GLU A 36 7.74 -6.87 25.15
N LYS A 37 7.34 -7.90 24.44
CA LYS A 37 6.31 -8.87 24.85
C LYS A 37 4.93 -8.24 25.03
N ASP A 38 4.67 -7.12 24.39
CA ASP A 38 3.37 -6.46 24.38
C ASP A 38 2.56 -6.97 23.18
N ILE A 39 1.98 -8.16 23.36
CA ILE A 39 1.29 -8.87 22.29
C ILE A 39 0.07 -8.10 21.75
N PRO A 40 -0.81 -7.52 22.61
CA PRO A 40 -1.97 -6.80 22.10
C PRO A 40 -1.61 -5.61 21.21
N ARG A 41 -0.60 -4.82 21.60
CA ARG A 41 -0.16 -3.67 20.78
C ARG A 41 0.52 -4.11 19.50
N ALA A 42 1.34 -5.14 19.58
CA ALA A 42 1.99 -5.72 18.40
C ALA A 42 0.94 -6.16 17.38
N GLY A 43 -0.10 -6.86 17.82
CA GLY A 43 -1.19 -7.32 16.97
C GLY A 43 -1.95 -6.17 16.32
N ALA A 44 -2.24 -5.11 17.07
CA ALA A 44 -2.93 -3.93 16.54
C ALA A 44 -2.14 -3.27 15.41
N HIS A 45 -0.82 -3.09 15.58
CA HIS A 45 0.02 -2.50 14.54
C HIS A 45 0.23 -3.44 13.35
N ALA A 46 0.26 -4.76 13.59
CA ALA A 46 0.31 -5.73 12.50
C ALA A 46 -0.96 -5.64 11.63
N LEU A 47 -2.13 -5.49 12.24
CA LEU A 47 -3.39 -5.31 11.50
C LEU A 47 -3.37 -4.00 10.70
N ALA A 48 -2.86 -2.92 11.28
CA ALA A 48 -2.72 -1.65 10.56
C ALA A 48 -1.79 -1.79 9.35
N THR A 49 -0.71 -2.55 9.49
CA THR A 49 0.21 -2.86 8.38
C THR A 49 -0.56 -3.53 7.24
N SER A 50 -1.37 -4.55 7.55
CA SER A 50 -2.17 -5.27 6.56
C SER A 50 -3.15 -4.33 5.85
N GLY A 51 -3.81 -3.43 6.60
CA GLY A 51 -4.74 -2.46 6.02
C GLY A 51 -4.09 -1.53 5.02
N HIS A 52 -2.91 -0.99 5.34
CA HIS A 52 -2.16 -0.12 4.43
C HIS A 52 -1.65 -0.89 3.21
N MET A 53 -1.24 -2.14 3.38
CA MET A 53 -0.84 -2.98 2.26
C MET A 53 -2.01 -3.24 1.31
N ALA A 54 -3.21 -3.50 1.86
CA ALA A 54 -4.41 -3.69 1.05
C ALA A 54 -4.75 -2.43 0.24
N SER A 55 -4.64 -1.25 0.87
CA SER A 55 -4.84 0.03 0.17
C SER A 55 -3.82 0.23 -0.94
N ALA A 56 -2.56 -0.09 -0.70
CA ALA A 56 -1.50 -0.02 -1.71
C ALA A 56 -1.80 -0.96 -2.89
N GLN A 57 -2.24 -2.18 -2.59
CA GLN A 57 -2.60 -3.15 -3.63
C GLN A 57 -3.75 -2.66 -4.51
N ALA A 58 -4.78 -2.05 -3.89
CA ALA A 58 -5.91 -1.49 -4.64
C ALA A 58 -5.47 -0.39 -5.61
N LEU A 59 -4.56 0.48 -5.17
CA LEU A 59 -4.00 1.54 -6.01
C LEU A 59 -3.18 0.97 -7.16
N PHE A 60 -2.36 -0.04 -6.89
CA PHE A 60 -1.60 -0.73 -7.93
C PHE A 60 -2.53 -1.40 -8.95
N ASN A 61 -3.63 -1.98 -8.48
CA ASN A 61 -4.61 -2.62 -9.37
C ASN A 61 -5.21 -1.62 -10.35
N GLN A 62 -5.41 -0.36 -9.96
CA GLN A 62 -5.87 0.69 -10.86
C GLN A 62 -4.87 0.94 -11.99
N VAL A 63 -3.58 1.02 -11.65
CA VAL A 63 -2.51 1.21 -12.64
C VAL A 63 -2.42 0.00 -13.57
N ALA A 64 -2.47 -1.21 -13.02
CA ALA A 64 -2.42 -2.44 -13.79
C ALA A 64 -3.60 -2.57 -14.75
N ALA A 65 -4.80 -2.19 -14.29
CA ALA A 65 -6.01 -2.24 -15.12
C ALA A 65 -5.91 -1.24 -16.28
N GLU A 66 -5.38 -0.03 -16.04
CA GLU A 66 -5.18 0.95 -17.10
C GLU A 66 -4.17 0.45 -18.14
N HIS A 67 -3.08 -0.14 -17.68
CA HIS A 67 -2.07 -0.71 -18.58
C HIS A 67 -2.68 -1.86 -19.43
N ALA A 68 -3.48 -2.72 -18.80
CA ALA A 68 -4.11 -3.84 -19.50
C ALA A 68 -5.05 -3.39 -20.61
N ARG A 69 -5.75 -2.26 -20.44
CA ARG A 69 -6.64 -1.69 -21.46
C ARG A 69 -5.89 -1.28 -22.72
N HIS A 70 -4.59 -1.00 -22.62
CA HIS A 70 -3.75 -0.59 -23.74
C HIS A 70 -2.87 -1.72 -24.28
N SER A 71 -2.98 -2.92 -23.70
CA SER A 71 -2.20 -4.08 -24.15
C SER A 71 -2.92 -4.80 -25.28
N THR A 72 -2.17 -5.18 -26.30
CA THR A 72 -2.69 -5.99 -27.41
C THR A 72 -2.53 -7.47 -27.04
N PRO A 73 -3.60 -8.28 -27.15
CA PRO A 73 -3.49 -9.72 -26.92
C PRO A 73 -2.55 -10.39 -27.91
#